data_29df9c6e41df575413b32ef01cb18b8d
#
_entry.id   29df9c6e41df575413b32ef01cb18b8d
#
_cell.length_a   1.000
_cell.length_b   1.000
_cell.length_c   1.000
_cell.angle_alpha   90.00
_cell.angle_beta   90.00
_cell.angle_gamma   90.00
#
_symmetry.space_group_name_H-M   'P 1'
#
loop_
_entity.id
_entity.type
_entity.pdbx_description
1 polymer ?
#
loop_
_entity_poly.entity_id
_entity_poly.type
_entity_poly.pdbx_seq_one_letter_code
_entity_poly.pdbx_strand_id
1 'polypeptide(L)'
;MAKAKLNKVPEETISIGLYGNFKKGKHLSKFLGKVEVVGDCQTLQPFLCYNGLGGISKLHNINAGKCIKLQQVNITSSSYKYLLNHFNMVSLKIKTTIGLLEVPMQKSNDLDLTFINEGYYDGE
;
A
#
# COMPACT_ATOMS: atom_id res chain seq x y z
N MET A 1 11.71 -23.22 32.50
CA MET A 1 12.51 -22.66 31.78
C MET A 1 11.87 -21.84 30.75
N ALA A 2 12.51 -21.22 30.14
CA ALA A 2 12.03 -20.22 29.27
C ALA A 2 11.09 -20.72 28.23
N LYS A 3 10.06 -21.26 28.67
CA LYS A 3 9.17 -21.79 27.79
C LYS A 3 8.51 -20.79 26.98
N ALA A 4 8.30 -19.60 27.48
CA ALA A 4 7.63 -18.55 26.73
C ALA A 4 8.30 -18.30 25.41
N LYS A 5 9.62 -18.43 25.38
CA LYS A 5 10.32 -18.23 24.16
C LYS A 5 10.04 -19.29 23.17
N LEU A 6 9.83 -20.49 23.63
CA LEU A 6 9.58 -21.60 22.76
C LEU A 6 8.24 -21.50 22.09
N ASN A 7 7.34 -20.77 22.71
CA ASN A 7 6.00 -20.63 22.18
C ASN A 7 5.86 -19.44 21.23
N LYS A 8 6.94 -18.67 21.10
CA LYS A 8 6.88 -17.52 20.24
C LYS A 8 7.04 -17.95 18.81
N VAL A 9 6.03 -17.74 18.02
CA VAL A 9 6.07 -18.00 16.60
C VAL A 9 6.45 -16.69 15.93
N PRO A 10 7.49 -16.68 15.11
CA PRO A 10 7.82 -15.45 14.38
C PRO A 10 6.65 -15.02 13.57
N GLU A 11 6.35 -13.75 13.62
CA GLU A 11 5.25 -13.21 12.86
C GLU A 11 5.57 -13.26 11.38
N GLU A 12 4.59 -13.67 10.60
CA GLU A 12 4.76 -13.77 9.17
C GLU A 12 5.01 -12.40 8.55
N THR A 13 5.98 -12.35 7.65
CA THR A 13 6.31 -11.13 6.92
C THR A 13 5.88 -11.32 5.48
N ILE A 14 5.25 -10.30 4.93
CA ILE A 14 4.78 -10.29 3.56
C ILE A 14 5.37 -9.11 2.81
N SER A 15 5.42 -9.22 1.48
CA SER A 15 5.88 -8.14 0.62
C SER A 15 4.69 -7.42 0.02
N ILE A 16 4.69 -6.11 0.14
CA ILE A 16 3.61 -5.27 -0.40
C ILE A 16 4.20 -4.09 -1.17
N GLY A 17 3.37 -3.45 -1.98
CA GLY A 17 3.74 -2.23 -2.68
C GLY A 17 3.07 -1.03 -2.05
N LEU A 18 3.84 -0.01 -1.75
CA LEU A 18 3.35 1.25 -1.19
C LEU A 18 3.48 2.35 -2.21
N TYR A 19 2.59 3.31 -2.13
CA TYR A 19 2.55 4.44 -3.05
C TYR A 19 2.21 5.72 -2.29
N GLY A 20 2.55 6.85 -2.89
CA GLY A 20 2.17 8.14 -2.36
C GLY A 20 2.66 8.36 -0.94
N ASN A 21 1.78 8.84 -0.10
CA ASN A 21 2.13 9.20 1.27
C ASN A 21 2.27 8.00 2.20
N PHE A 22 2.04 6.78 1.71
CA PHE A 22 2.29 5.56 2.49
C PHE A 22 3.75 5.12 2.40
N LYS A 23 4.51 5.64 1.44
CA LYS A 23 5.92 5.26 1.31
C LYS A 23 6.71 5.62 2.55
N LYS A 24 7.76 4.84 2.85
CA LYS A 24 8.59 5.08 4.02
C LYS A 24 9.11 6.51 4.00
N GLY A 25 9.01 7.20 5.12
CA GLY A 25 9.43 8.58 5.25
C GLY A 25 8.34 9.61 4.99
N LYS A 26 7.20 9.19 4.45
CA LYS A 26 6.07 10.08 4.23
C LYS A 26 5.15 10.03 5.46
N HIS A 27 4.21 10.98 5.55
CA HIS A 27 3.46 11.15 6.80
C HIS A 27 2.53 10.00 7.18
N LEU A 28 2.09 9.20 6.21
CA LEU A 28 1.24 8.05 6.52
C LEU A 28 2.05 6.80 6.88
N SER A 29 3.37 6.83 6.70
CA SER A 29 4.19 5.65 6.99
C SER A 29 4.17 5.27 8.46
N LYS A 30 3.81 6.20 9.34
CA LYS A 30 3.71 5.91 10.78
C LYS A 30 2.68 4.82 11.10
N PHE A 31 1.73 4.59 10.20
CA PHE A 31 0.71 3.56 10.41
C PHE A 31 1.18 2.16 10.01
N LEU A 32 2.36 2.05 9.42
CA LEU A 32 2.89 0.78 8.93
C LEU A 32 3.67 0.01 9.99
N GLY A 33 4.09 0.68 11.04
CA GLY A 33 5.03 0.09 11.96
C GLY A 33 6.40 -0.04 11.31
N LYS A 34 7.15 -1.05 11.70
CA LYS A 34 8.49 -1.26 11.19
C LYS A 34 8.41 -1.97 9.83
N VAL A 35 9.05 -1.39 8.83
CA VAL A 35 9.11 -1.99 7.50
C VAL A 35 10.55 -2.03 7.00
N GLU A 36 10.81 -2.99 6.13
CA GLU A 36 12.08 -3.10 5.44
C GLU A 36 11.85 -2.76 3.98
N VAL A 37 12.52 -1.72 3.49
CA VAL A 37 12.41 -1.33 2.08
C VAL A 37 13.26 -2.28 1.25
N VAL A 38 12.65 -2.88 0.24
CA VAL A 38 13.33 -3.81 -0.65
C VAL A 38 13.78 -3.12 -1.92
N GLY A 39 12.93 -2.26 -2.49
CA GLY A 39 13.28 -1.57 -3.73
C GLY A 39 12.06 -0.92 -4.35
N ASP A 40 12.21 -0.47 -5.58
CA ASP A 40 11.15 0.19 -6.33
C ASP A 40 10.67 -0.69 -7.47
N CYS A 41 9.40 -0.57 -7.80
CA CYS A 41 8.82 -1.25 -8.95
C CYS A 41 7.64 -0.42 -9.47
N GLN A 42 6.94 -0.95 -10.45
CA GLN A 42 5.86 -0.21 -11.09
C GLN A 42 4.80 -1.19 -11.55
N THR A 43 3.54 -0.79 -11.48
CA THR A 43 2.46 -1.63 -12.00
C THR A 43 2.57 -1.71 -13.52
N LEU A 44 2.16 -2.85 -14.08
CA LEU A 44 2.17 -3.04 -15.53
C LEU A 44 0.96 -2.41 -16.19
N GLN A 45 -0.11 -2.19 -15.42
CA GLN A 45 -1.34 -1.56 -15.90
C GLN A 45 -1.53 -0.23 -15.21
N PRO A 46 -2.24 0.71 -15.86
CA PRO A 46 -2.55 1.98 -15.21
C PRO A 46 -3.66 1.82 -14.18
N PHE A 47 -3.57 2.62 -13.13
CA PHE A 47 -4.60 2.70 -12.09
C PHE A 47 -4.78 4.15 -11.71
N LEU A 48 -5.93 4.45 -11.13
CA LEU A 48 -6.24 5.81 -10.70
C LEU A 48 -5.74 6.04 -9.28
N CYS A 49 -4.81 6.98 -9.13
CA CYS A 49 -4.22 7.32 -7.84
C CYS A 49 -4.30 8.82 -7.60
N TYR A 50 -4.72 9.22 -6.42
CA TYR A 50 -4.78 10.62 -6.03
C TYR A 50 -4.68 10.74 -4.51
N ASN A 51 -4.44 11.95 -4.02
CA ASN A 51 -4.44 12.20 -2.59
C ASN A 51 -5.75 12.86 -2.21
N GLY A 52 -6.47 12.23 -1.28
CA GLY A 52 -7.73 12.74 -0.78
C GLY A 52 -7.56 13.65 0.42
N LEU A 53 -8.65 13.85 1.14
CA LEU A 53 -8.66 14.69 2.32
C LEU A 53 -7.62 14.23 3.33
N GLY A 54 -6.89 15.18 3.89
CA GLY A 54 -5.82 14.86 4.83
C GLY A 54 -4.57 14.28 4.19
N GLY A 55 -4.47 14.34 2.87
CA GLY A 55 -3.32 13.80 2.16
C GLY A 55 -3.27 12.28 2.13
N ILE A 56 -4.42 11.63 2.31
CA ILE A 56 -4.47 10.17 2.28
C ILE A 56 -4.42 9.72 0.83
N SER A 57 -3.37 9.00 0.48
CA SER A 57 -3.22 8.48 -0.87
C SER A 57 -4.23 7.38 -1.13
N LYS A 58 -4.95 7.48 -2.24
CA LYS A 58 -5.99 6.54 -2.62
C LYS A 58 -5.68 5.93 -3.96
N LEU A 59 -5.77 4.62 -4.04
CA LEU A 59 -5.56 3.88 -5.27
C LEU A 59 -6.80 3.06 -5.56
N HIS A 60 -7.35 3.25 -6.75
CA HIS A 60 -8.55 2.55 -7.16
C HIS A 60 -8.25 1.52 -8.24
N ASN A 61 -8.90 0.37 -8.13
CA ASN A 61 -8.75 -0.69 -9.12
C ASN A 61 -9.60 -0.36 -10.37
N ILE A 62 -9.21 0.72 -11.02
CA ILE A 62 -9.85 1.21 -12.24
C ILE A 62 -8.74 1.29 -13.28
N ASN A 63 -8.95 0.65 -14.41
CA ASN A 63 -7.96 0.61 -15.49
C ASN A 63 -7.93 1.96 -16.23
N ALA A 64 -7.40 2.95 -15.57
CA ALA A 64 -7.31 4.32 -16.08
C ALA A 64 -6.18 5.03 -15.32
N GLY A 65 -5.82 6.22 -15.75
CA GLY A 65 -4.80 6.98 -15.05
C GLY A 65 -3.40 6.65 -15.51
N LYS A 66 -2.55 6.23 -14.60
CA LYS A 66 -1.13 6.01 -14.88
C LYS A 66 -0.65 4.71 -14.27
N CYS A 67 0.42 4.15 -14.81
CA CYS A 67 1.13 3.06 -14.15
C CYS A 67 1.70 3.61 -12.85
N ILE A 68 1.53 2.87 -11.77
CA ILE A 68 1.82 3.37 -10.42
C ILE A 68 3.21 2.93 -9.99
N LYS A 69 3.99 3.91 -9.53
CA LYS A 69 5.31 3.65 -8.96
C LYS A 69 5.15 3.20 -7.53
N LEU A 70 5.70 2.04 -7.24
CA LEU A 70 5.53 1.39 -5.94
C LEU A 70 6.87 1.25 -5.25
N GLN A 71 6.85 1.38 -3.93
CA GLN A 71 7.97 1.03 -3.08
C GLN A 71 7.67 -0.34 -2.50
N GLN A 72 8.49 -1.33 -2.83
CA GLN A 72 8.31 -2.65 -2.26
C GLN A 72 8.89 -2.69 -0.86
N VAL A 73 8.08 -3.13 0.09
CA VAL A 73 8.52 -3.27 1.47
C VAL A 73 8.11 -4.63 2.01
N ASN A 74 8.87 -5.11 2.99
CA ASN A 74 8.47 -6.25 3.79
C ASN A 74 7.85 -5.72 5.08
N ILE A 75 6.71 -6.25 5.45
CA ILE A 75 5.93 -5.80 6.60
C ILE A 75 5.31 -7.03 7.28
N THR A 76 5.13 -6.97 8.59
CA THR A 76 4.44 -8.07 9.27
C THR A 76 2.98 -8.10 8.84
N SER A 77 2.40 -9.30 8.80
CA SER A 77 1.01 -9.43 8.36
C SER A 77 0.05 -8.71 9.30
N SER A 78 0.33 -8.65 10.59
CA SER A 78 -0.55 -7.94 11.51
C SER A 78 -0.49 -6.43 11.30
N SER A 79 0.68 -5.88 11.01
CA SER A 79 0.81 -4.45 10.70
C SER A 79 0.07 -4.11 9.41
N TYR A 80 0.16 -5.00 8.42
CA TYR A 80 -0.55 -4.78 7.17
C TYR A 80 -2.06 -4.84 7.36
N LYS A 81 -2.55 -5.78 8.16
CA LYS A 81 -3.98 -5.86 8.46
C LYS A 81 -4.45 -4.61 9.19
N TYR A 82 -3.64 -4.10 10.11
CA TYR A 82 -3.98 -2.87 10.80
C TYR A 82 -4.11 -1.70 9.82
N LEU A 83 -3.17 -1.58 8.89
CA LEU A 83 -3.22 -0.54 7.88
C LEU A 83 -4.49 -0.63 7.04
N LEU A 84 -4.80 -1.82 6.54
CA LEU A 84 -5.99 -2.04 5.72
C LEU A 84 -7.26 -1.67 6.47
N ASN A 85 -7.37 -2.09 7.72
CA ASN A 85 -8.56 -1.79 8.53
C ASN A 85 -8.66 -0.32 8.87
N HIS A 86 -7.55 0.30 9.19
CA HIS A 86 -7.54 1.70 9.59
C HIS A 86 -8.00 2.62 8.45
N PHE A 87 -7.61 2.30 7.23
CA PHE A 87 -7.93 3.10 6.05
C PHE A 87 -9.06 2.51 5.20
N ASN A 88 -9.71 1.45 5.69
CA ASN A 88 -10.81 0.79 4.99
C ASN A 88 -10.41 0.36 3.57
N MET A 89 -9.31 -0.36 3.49
CA MET A 89 -8.75 -0.82 2.22
C MET A 89 -8.75 -2.34 2.14
N VAL A 90 -8.56 -2.85 0.93
CA VAL A 90 -8.35 -4.28 0.67
C VAL A 90 -7.00 -4.46 0.01
N SER A 91 -6.42 -5.65 0.17
CA SER A 91 -5.18 -6.01 -0.49
C SER A 91 -5.49 -6.75 -1.78
N LEU A 92 -4.94 -6.28 -2.88
CA LEU A 92 -5.10 -6.93 -4.17
C LEU A 92 -3.74 -7.31 -4.72
N LYS A 93 -3.68 -8.46 -5.41
CA LYS A 93 -2.46 -8.88 -6.08
C LYS A 93 -2.39 -8.21 -7.44
N ILE A 94 -1.36 -7.42 -7.65
CA ILE A 94 -1.19 -6.62 -8.85
C ILE A 94 0.06 -7.06 -9.58
N LYS A 95 -0.02 -7.12 -10.89
CA LYS A 95 1.14 -7.43 -11.73
C LYS A 95 2.05 -6.22 -11.79
N THR A 96 3.29 -6.43 -11.44
CA THR A 96 4.30 -5.36 -11.44
C THR A 96 5.54 -5.80 -12.22
N THR A 97 6.47 -4.88 -12.36
CA THR A 97 7.74 -5.14 -13.03
C THR A 97 8.59 -6.20 -12.32
N ILE A 98 8.23 -6.54 -11.08
CA ILE A 98 8.95 -7.57 -10.31
C ILE A 98 8.08 -8.80 -10.05
N GLY A 99 6.94 -8.93 -10.71
CA GLY A 99 5.99 -10.02 -10.49
C GLY A 99 4.76 -9.56 -9.75
N LEU A 100 4.02 -10.51 -9.20
CA LEU A 100 2.82 -10.20 -8.44
C LEU A 100 3.19 -9.64 -7.07
N LEU A 101 2.51 -8.57 -6.69
CA LEU A 101 2.76 -7.90 -5.42
C LEU A 101 1.43 -7.51 -4.81
N GLU A 102 1.27 -7.69 -3.50
CA GLU A 102 0.08 -7.24 -2.82
C GLU A 102 0.13 -5.73 -2.64
N VAL A 103 -0.96 -5.05 -2.97
CA VAL A 103 -1.04 -3.59 -2.92
C VAL A 103 -2.34 -3.20 -2.24
N PRO A 104 -2.31 -2.30 -1.24
CA PRO A 104 -3.54 -1.84 -0.61
C PRO A 104 -4.29 -0.90 -1.54
N MET A 105 -5.57 -1.16 -1.72
CA MET A 105 -6.41 -0.37 -2.61
C MET A 105 -7.73 -0.02 -1.95
N GLN A 106 -8.41 0.99 -2.46
CA GLN A 106 -9.70 1.40 -1.95
C GLN A 106 -10.70 0.24 -2.07
N LYS A 107 -11.47 0.06 -1.02
CA LYS A 107 -12.39 -1.06 -0.90
C LYS A 107 -13.59 -0.95 -1.82
N SER A 108 -14.00 0.26 -2.13
CA SER A 108 -15.18 0.52 -2.96
C SER A 108 -14.83 1.52 -4.05
N ASN A 109 -15.77 1.70 -4.97
CA ASN A 109 -15.60 2.68 -6.04
C ASN A 109 -15.98 4.08 -5.57
N ASP A 110 -15.69 4.38 -4.33
CA ASP A 110 -16.01 5.68 -3.74
C ASP A 110 -14.98 6.70 -4.20
N LEU A 111 -15.18 7.21 -5.40
CA LEU A 111 -14.28 8.18 -5.99
C LEU A 111 -14.64 9.58 -5.48
N ASP A 112 -13.63 10.32 -5.05
CA ASP A 112 -13.81 11.71 -4.69
C ASP A 112 -13.46 12.57 -5.90
N LEU A 113 -14.49 12.94 -6.65
CA LEU A 113 -14.31 13.69 -7.89
C LEU A 113 -13.65 15.04 -7.66
N THR A 114 -13.84 15.64 -6.50
CA THR A 114 -13.22 16.92 -6.19
C THR A 114 -11.69 16.79 -6.22
N PHE A 115 -11.16 15.79 -5.52
CA PHE A 115 -9.71 15.60 -5.48
C PHE A 115 -9.17 15.05 -6.79
N ILE A 116 -9.94 14.22 -7.50
CA ILE A 116 -9.52 13.70 -8.79
C ILE A 116 -9.37 14.82 -9.80
N ASN A 117 -10.29 15.79 -9.78
CA ASN A 117 -10.21 16.93 -10.69
C ASN A 117 -9.01 17.83 -10.42
N GLU A 118 -8.45 17.77 -9.22
CA GLU A 118 -7.22 18.50 -8.90
C GLU A 118 -6.00 17.78 -9.45
N GLY A 119 -6.15 16.53 -9.87
CA GLY A 119 -5.12 15.77 -10.53
C GLY A 119 -4.89 14.41 -9.92
N TYR A 120 -4.69 13.43 -10.78
CA TYR A 120 -4.21 12.12 -10.36
C TYR A 120 -2.75 12.01 -10.75
N TYR A 121 -2.02 11.12 -10.11
CA TYR A 121 -0.58 11.01 -10.31
C TYR A 121 -0.14 9.55 -10.30
N ASP A 122 1.17 9.31 -10.45
CA ASP A 122 1.73 7.98 -10.61
C ASP A 122 2.16 7.32 -9.29
N GLY A 123 1.74 7.86 -8.16
CA GLY A 123 2.06 7.27 -6.86
C GLY A 123 3.42 7.67 -6.30
N GLU A 124 4.12 8.56 -6.98
CA GLU A 124 5.46 8.95 -6.56
C GLU A 124 5.48 9.79 -5.28
#